data_6a1b093a9c411842bec212c147cb7e41
#
_entry.id   6a1b093a9c411842bec212c147cb7e41
#
_cell.length_a   1.000
_cell.length_b   1.000
_cell.length_c   1.000
_cell.angle_alpha   90.00
_cell.angle_beta   90.00
_cell.angle_gamma   90.00
#
_symmetry.space_group_name_H-M   'P 1'
#
loop_
_entity.id
_entity.type
_entity.pdbx_description
1 polymer ?
#
loop_
_entity_poly.entity_id
_entity_poly.type
_entity_poly.pdbx_seq_one_letter_code
_entity_poly.pdbx_strand_id
1 'polypeptide(L)'
;MSVRIEVWGDYACFSRPELKTERVSYDVMTPSAARGIVEAILWHPGLRWHIDKIYVCAPIRFTNIRRNEIKDVVSGRKLKTIMEKGSGEAYIATPESIQQRAAMVLKDVHYVIEAHFDMTGQASASDNPAKFQQMVKRRAEKGQCYHQPYLGTREFPARFGLCERLPPCPDELKGERDLGWMLLDMDYSNDDGIRPMFFRASMKDGVITVPPIGSEGVKS
;
A
#
# COMPACT_ATOMS: atom_id res chain seq x y z
N MET A 1 -14.30 11.03 12.51
CA MET A 1 -13.17 11.06 13.48
C MET A 1 -11.96 10.48 12.76
N SER A 2 -10.86 11.21 12.66
CA SER A 2 -9.62 10.75 12.02
C SER A 2 -8.67 10.08 13.01
N VAL A 3 -7.80 9.23 12.50
CA VAL A 3 -6.64 8.64 13.20
C VAL A 3 -5.37 8.96 12.42
N ARG A 4 -4.26 9.12 13.13
CA ARG A 4 -2.94 9.29 12.52
C ARG A 4 -2.07 8.11 12.90
N ILE A 5 -1.58 7.41 11.89
CA ILE A 5 -0.69 6.26 12.02
C ILE A 5 0.67 6.65 11.48
N GLU A 6 1.67 6.62 12.32
CA GLU A 6 3.07 6.80 11.93
C GLU A 6 3.63 5.48 11.39
N VAL A 7 4.35 5.52 10.26
CA VAL A 7 4.82 4.34 9.54
C VAL A 7 6.23 4.58 9.00
N TRP A 8 7.14 3.65 9.24
CA TRP A 8 8.52 3.78 8.78
C TRP A 8 9.15 2.43 8.43
N GLY A 9 10.23 2.48 7.68
CA GLY A 9 11.00 1.30 7.30
C GLY A 9 12.24 1.63 6.51
N ASP A 10 13.12 0.65 6.38
CA ASP A 10 14.41 0.81 5.74
C ASP A 10 14.27 0.95 4.21
N TYR A 11 13.26 0.27 3.63
CA TYR A 11 12.96 0.33 2.20
C TYR A 11 11.45 0.34 1.95
N ALA A 12 11.06 0.89 0.77
CA ALA A 12 9.69 0.83 0.27
C ALA A 12 9.66 0.73 -1.26
N CYS A 13 8.67 0.03 -1.80
CA CYS A 13 8.44 -0.03 -3.24
C CYS A 13 6.94 0.08 -3.56
N PHE A 14 6.50 1.29 -3.82
CA PHE A 14 5.14 1.60 -4.29
C PHE A 14 5.15 1.52 -5.82
N SER A 15 5.09 0.29 -6.34
CA SER A 15 5.36 0.00 -7.75
C SER A 15 4.46 0.78 -8.70
N ARG A 16 5.08 1.42 -9.70
CA ARG A 16 4.37 2.06 -10.81
C ARG A 16 3.76 0.99 -11.71
N PRO A 17 2.48 1.09 -12.08
CA PRO A 17 1.81 0.04 -12.86
C PRO A 17 2.36 -0.12 -14.28
N GLU A 18 2.99 0.90 -14.83
CA GLU A 18 3.64 0.88 -16.15
C GLU A 18 4.96 0.10 -16.16
N LEU A 19 5.60 -0.12 -14.99
CA LEU A 19 6.91 -0.76 -14.84
C LEU A 19 6.79 -2.07 -14.06
N LYS A 20 6.14 -3.07 -14.67
CA LYS A 20 5.81 -4.35 -14.01
C LYS A 20 7.00 -5.30 -13.89
N THR A 21 7.94 -5.25 -14.82
CA THR A 21 9.05 -6.22 -14.90
C THR A 21 10.22 -5.78 -14.05
N GLU A 22 10.73 -4.57 -14.29
CA GLU A 22 11.70 -3.91 -13.43
C GLU A 22 10.96 -2.87 -12.61
N ARG A 23 10.73 -3.17 -11.34
CA ARG A 23 9.87 -2.34 -10.50
C ARG A 23 10.53 -1.01 -10.20
N VAL A 24 9.80 0.05 -10.46
CA VAL A 24 10.16 1.41 -10.03
C VAL A 24 9.10 1.92 -9.08
N SER A 25 9.54 2.39 -7.92
CA SER A 25 8.62 2.98 -6.94
C SER A 25 8.12 4.34 -7.41
N TYR A 26 6.89 4.72 -7.04
CA TYR A 26 6.52 6.12 -6.93
C TYR A 26 7.46 6.84 -5.96
N ASP A 27 7.57 8.16 -6.09
CA ASP A 27 8.42 8.99 -5.24
C ASP A 27 8.02 8.95 -3.77
N VAL A 28 6.77 8.65 -3.48
CA VAL A 28 6.17 8.61 -2.14
C VAL A 28 5.13 7.50 -2.04
N MET A 29 4.63 7.27 -0.83
CA MET A 29 3.55 6.33 -0.56
C MET A 29 2.28 6.69 -1.34
N THR A 30 1.66 5.70 -2.01
CA THR A 30 0.36 5.87 -2.66
C THR A 30 -0.79 5.74 -1.66
N PRO A 31 -1.95 6.40 -1.89
CA PRO A 31 -3.13 6.24 -1.03
C PRO A 31 -3.59 4.77 -0.92
N SER A 32 -3.52 4.02 -2.01
CA SER A 32 -3.84 2.58 -2.01
C SER A 32 -2.94 1.79 -1.04
N ALA A 33 -1.62 2.07 -1.04
CA ALA A 33 -0.68 1.44 -0.10
C ALA A 33 -0.95 1.88 1.35
N ALA A 34 -1.24 3.17 1.57
CA ALA A 34 -1.59 3.70 2.89
C ALA A 34 -2.85 3.02 3.45
N ARG A 35 -3.90 2.85 2.63
CA ARG A 35 -5.11 2.11 3.01
C ARG A 35 -4.78 0.67 3.39
N GLY A 36 -3.97 -0.03 2.58
CA GLY A 36 -3.54 -1.39 2.87
C GLY A 36 -2.81 -1.52 4.21
N ILE A 37 -2.01 -0.54 4.60
CA ILE A 37 -1.33 -0.51 5.91
C ILE A 37 -2.34 -0.34 7.05
N VAL A 38 -3.29 0.59 6.92
CA VAL A 38 -4.31 0.82 7.96
C VAL A 38 -5.22 -0.41 8.11
N GLU A 39 -5.63 -1.04 7.01
CA GLU A 39 -6.40 -2.29 7.00
C GLU A 39 -5.61 -3.46 7.60
N ALA A 40 -4.31 -3.53 7.39
CA ALA A 40 -3.45 -4.54 8.02
C ALA A 40 -3.45 -4.41 9.55
N ILE A 41 -3.58 -3.20 10.09
CA ILE A 41 -3.70 -2.94 11.53
C ILE A 41 -5.10 -3.28 12.02
N LEU A 42 -6.14 -2.76 11.36
CA LEU A 42 -7.54 -3.00 11.70
C LEU A 42 -8.40 -3.10 10.45
N TRP A 43 -8.79 -4.30 10.10
CA TRP A 43 -9.82 -4.58 9.09
C TRP A 43 -11.06 -5.18 9.75
N HIS A 44 -12.24 -4.77 9.28
CA HIS A 44 -13.53 -5.33 9.67
C HIS A 44 -14.53 -5.12 8.53
N PRO A 45 -15.43 -6.07 8.21
CA PRO A 45 -16.41 -5.89 7.14
C PRO A 45 -17.34 -4.69 7.35
N GLY A 46 -17.61 -4.34 8.62
CA GLY A 46 -18.37 -3.14 9.00
C GLY A 46 -17.64 -1.80 8.84
N LEU A 47 -16.40 -1.79 8.33
CA LEU A 47 -15.59 -0.58 8.15
C LEU A 47 -15.16 -0.42 6.70
N ARG A 48 -15.13 0.84 6.22
CA ARG A 48 -14.44 1.25 5.02
C ARG A 48 -13.49 2.38 5.36
N TRP A 49 -12.19 2.13 5.15
CA TRP A 49 -11.15 3.13 5.38
C TRP A 49 -11.01 4.11 4.21
N HIS A 50 -10.81 5.39 4.54
CA HIS A 50 -10.51 6.47 3.63
C HIS A 50 -9.22 7.16 4.08
N ILE A 51 -8.33 7.42 3.13
CA ILE A 51 -7.09 8.14 3.39
C ILE A 51 -7.33 9.61 3.09
N ASP A 52 -7.12 10.48 4.09
CA ASP A 52 -7.31 11.92 3.96
C ASP A 52 -6.03 12.63 3.54
N LYS A 53 -4.91 12.27 4.21
CA LYS A 53 -3.60 12.88 3.96
C LYS A 53 -2.49 11.89 4.20
N ILE A 54 -1.40 12.10 3.47
CA ILE A 54 -0.13 11.41 3.68
C ILE A 54 0.93 12.48 3.92
N TYR A 55 1.57 12.42 5.08
CA TYR A 55 2.68 13.27 5.43
C TYR A 55 3.98 12.54 5.15
N VAL A 56 4.86 13.14 4.37
CA VAL A 56 6.20 12.62 4.07
C VAL A 56 7.16 13.23 5.07
N CYS A 57 7.68 12.41 5.97
CA CYS A 57 8.47 12.84 7.13
C CYS A 57 9.96 12.55 6.99
N ALA A 58 10.40 12.01 5.84
CA ALA A 58 11.80 11.78 5.51
C ALA A 58 12.09 12.25 4.08
N PRO A 59 13.34 12.67 3.78
CA PRO A 59 13.75 13.01 2.41
C PRO A 59 13.52 11.86 1.43
N ILE A 60 13.09 12.17 0.21
CA ILE A 60 12.87 11.18 -0.84
C ILE A 60 14.22 10.71 -1.37
N ARG A 61 14.59 9.47 -1.10
CA ARG A 61 15.85 8.87 -1.54
C ARG A 61 15.60 7.55 -2.22
N PHE A 62 16.19 7.36 -3.40
CA PHE A 62 16.12 6.11 -4.14
C PHE A 62 17.40 5.30 -3.98
N THR A 63 17.26 3.99 -4.07
CA THR A 63 18.36 3.04 -4.20
C THR A 63 17.96 1.93 -5.14
N ASN A 64 18.95 1.19 -5.64
CA ASN A 64 18.73 0.05 -6.53
C ASN A 64 18.97 -1.25 -5.77
N ILE A 65 18.01 -2.17 -5.86
CA ILE A 65 18.12 -3.51 -5.28
C ILE A 65 18.04 -4.53 -6.42
N ARG A 66 19.02 -5.43 -6.49
CA ARG A 66 19.02 -6.56 -7.42
C ARG A 66 18.50 -7.80 -6.71
N ARG A 67 17.63 -8.54 -7.39
CA ARG A 67 17.00 -9.75 -6.88
C ARG A 67 17.01 -10.84 -7.91
N ASN A 68 17.18 -12.08 -7.44
CA ASN A 68 16.95 -13.25 -8.25
C ASN A 68 15.46 -13.58 -8.21
N GLU A 69 14.79 -13.47 -9.35
CA GLU A 69 13.39 -13.84 -9.52
C GLU A 69 13.30 -15.07 -10.43
N ILE A 70 12.21 -15.82 -10.33
CA ILE A 70 11.92 -16.94 -11.22
C ILE A 70 11.21 -16.38 -12.46
N LYS A 71 11.77 -16.59 -13.65
CA LYS A 71 11.18 -16.13 -14.93
C LYS A 71 10.01 -16.97 -15.39
N ASP A 72 10.01 -18.27 -15.04
CA ASP A 72 9.04 -19.23 -15.52
C ASP A 72 7.79 -19.26 -14.63
N VAL A 73 6.66 -19.53 -15.27
CA VAL A 73 5.37 -19.71 -14.60
C VAL A 73 4.92 -21.16 -14.76
N VAL A 74 4.39 -21.75 -13.69
CA VAL A 74 3.86 -23.12 -13.75
C VAL A 74 2.73 -23.18 -14.78
N SER A 75 2.84 -24.09 -15.73
CA SER A 75 1.84 -24.26 -16.80
C SER A 75 0.51 -24.78 -16.23
N GLY A 76 -0.55 -23.96 -16.29
CA GLY A 76 -1.91 -24.34 -15.87
C GLY A 76 -2.43 -25.57 -16.64
N ARG A 77 -2.06 -25.73 -17.94
CA ARG A 77 -2.41 -26.92 -18.72
C ARG A 77 -1.74 -28.18 -18.18
N LYS A 78 -0.44 -28.11 -17.80
CA LYS A 78 0.28 -29.21 -17.19
C LYS A 78 -0.35 -29.61 -15.85
N LEU A 79 -0.69 -28.63 -15.01
CA LEU A 79 -1.37 -28.88 -13.74
C LEU A 79 -2.71 -29.58 -13.94
N LYS A 80 -3.55 -29.09 -14.87
CA LYS A 80 -4.84 -29.71 -15.18
C LYS A 80 -4.68 -31.16 -15.63
N THR A 81 -3.71 -31.46 -16.51
CA THR A 81 -3.42 -32.82 -16.96
C THR A 81 -3.00 -33.74 -15.81
N ILE A 82 -2.18 -33.24 -14.87
CA ILE A 82 -1.73 -34.00 -13.70
C ILE A 82 -2.93 -34.30 -12.78
N MET A 83 -3.82 -33.30 -12.56
CA MET A 83 -5.02 -33.47 -11.77
C MET A 83 -5.97 -34.52 -12.37
N GLU A 84 -6.16 -34.51 -13.69
CA GLU A 84 -7.00 -35.47 -14.42
C GLU A 84 -6.45 -36.90 -14.38
N LYS A 85 -5.13 -37.05 -14.47
CA LYS A 85 -4.44 -38.35 -14.45
C LYS A 85 -4.19 -38.91 -13.04
N GLY A 86 -4.31 -38.07 -12.00
CA GLY A 86 -4.00 -38.43 -10.63
C GLY A 86 -2.54 -38.74 -10.34
N SER A 87 -1.64 -38.45 -11.31
CA SER A 87 -0.20 -38.72 -11.20
C SER A 87 0.62 -37.75 -12.07
N GLY A 88 1.83 -37.45 -11.63
CA GLY A 88 2.77 -36.57 -12.34
C GLY A 88 3.41 -35.53 -11.41
N GLU A 89 4.44 -34.86 -11.87
CA GLU A 89 5.16 -33.83 -11.13
C GLU A 89 5.05 -32.47 -11.81
N ALA A 90 4.80 -31.44 -11.01
CA ALA A 90 4.82 -30.04 -11.45
C ALA A 90 5.76 -29.24 -10.55
N TYR A 91 6.93 -28.96 -11.06
CA TYR A 91 7.91 -28.11 -10.38
C TYR A 91 8.62 -27.18 -11.40
N ILE A 92 9.22 -26.13 -10.88
CA ILE A 92 10.14 -25.26 -11.60
C ILE A 92 11.52 -25.45 -10.96
N ALA A 93 12.49 -25.86 -11.75
CA ALA A 93 13.88 -25.97 -11.31
C ALA A 93 14.45 -24.55 -11.15
N THR A 94 14.51 -24.07 -9.90
CA THR A 94 14.94 -22.71 -9.57
C THR A 94 16.29 -22.34 -10.21
N PRO A 95 17.35 -23.18 -10.18
CA PRO A 95 18.64 -22.82 -10.79
C PRO A 95 18.58 -22.54 -12.29
N GLU A 96 17.66 -23.20 -13.01
CA GLU A 96 17.49 -23.06 -14.46
C GLU A 96 16.59 -21.86 -14.83
N SER A 97 15.78 -21.43 -13.87
CA SER A 97 14.75 -20.39 -14.06
C SER A 97 15.10 -19.07 -13.40
N ILE A 98 16.28 -18.91 -12.81
CA ILE A 98 16.72 -17.68 -12.19
C ILE A 98 16.93 -16.59 -13.24
N GLN A 99 16.34 -15.42 -12.98
CA GLN A 99 16.62 -14.19 -13.69
C GLN A 99 16.89 -13.07 -12.69
N GLN A 100 18.03 -12.39 -12.85
CA GLN A 100 18.31 -11.22 -12.03
C GLN A 100 17.52 -10.01 -12.55
N ARG A 101 16.80 -9.35 -11.66
CA ARG A 101 16.03 -8.13 -11.94
C ARG A 101 16.41 -7.01 -10.98
N ALA A 102 16.51 -5.81 -11.51
CA ALA A 102 16.71 -4.62 -10.71
C ALA A 102 15.36 -4.02 -10.30
N ALA A 103 15.32 -3.42 -9.11
CA ALA A 103 14.21 -2.60 -8.68
C ALA A 103 14.72 -1.29 -8.09
N MET A 104 14.14 -0.16 -8.52
CA MET A 104 14.40 1.15 -7.93
C MET A 104 13.40 1.36 -6.80
N VAL A 105 13.92 1.38 -5.58
CA VAL A 105 13.12 1.45 -4.34
C VAL A 105 13.47 2.68 -3.54
N LEU A 106 12.53 3.10 -2.69
CA LEU A 106 12.79 4.16 -1.70
C LEU A 106 13.58 3.61 -0.53
N LYS A 107 14.40 4.47 0.09
CA LYS A 107 15.25 4.14 1.23
C LYS A 107 14.96 5.06 2.41
N ASP A 108 15.05 4.50 3.64
CA ASP A 108 14.90 5.23 4.91
C ASP A 108 13.59 6.04 4.96
N VAL A 109 12.48 5.37 4.67
CA VAL A 109 11.17 6.02 4.54
C VAL A 109 10.47 6.25 5.87
N HIS A 110 9.77 7.39 5.97
CA HIS A 110 8.98 7.74 7.14
C HIS A 110 7.75 8.55 6.71
N TYR A 111 6.57 8.09 7.10
CA TYR A 111 5.28 8.69 6.75
C TYR A 111 4.37 8.78 7.96
N VAL A 112 3.41 9.73 7.91
CA VAL A 112 2.22 9.67 8.76
C VAL A 112 1.00 9.61 7.86
N ILE A 113 0.15 8.64 8.09
CA ILE A 113 -1.11 8.42 7.39
C ILE A 113 -2.23 9.02 8.25
N GLU A 114 -2.96 10.01 7.73
CA GLU A 114 -4.20 10.49 8.33
C GLU A 114 -5.38 9.85 7.60
N ALA A 115 -6.20 9.12 8.34
CA ALA A 115 -7.31 8.35 7.78
C ALA A 115 -8.55 8.44 8.66
N HIS A 116 -9.72 8.30 8.05
CA HIS A 116 -10.99 8.07 8.74
C HIS A 116 -11.68 6.83 8.17
N PHE A 117 -12.74 6.41 8.81
CA PHE A 117 -13.56 5.31 8.30
C PHE A 117 -15.05 5.64 8.36
N ASP A 118 -15.77 5.03 7.45
CA ASP A 118 -17.23 4.98 7.45
C ASP A 118 -17.70 3.59 7.88
N MET A 119 -18.89 3.55 8.50
CA MET A 119 -19.56 2.31 8.82
C MET A 119 -20.27 1.78 7.57
N THR A 120 -20.07 0.50 7.28
CA THR A 120 -20.75 -0.17 6.16
C THR A 120 -22.05 -0.85 6.63
N GLY A 121 -22.91 -1.25 5.68
CA GLY A 121 -24.11 -2.04 5.97
C GLY A 121 -23.83 -3.44 6.52
N GLN A 122 -22.55 -3.88 6.61
CA GLN A 122 -22.15 -5.17 7.18
C GLN A 122 -21.73 -5.06 8.66
N ALA A 123 -21.89 -3.88 9.25
CA ALA A 123 -21.67 -3.68 10.69
C ALA A 123 -22.74 -4.43 11.50
N SER A 124 -22.32 -5.10 12.57
CA SER A 124 -23.25 -5.77 13.48
C SER A 124 -23.96 -4.76 14.42
N ALA A 125 -25.04 -5.15 15.07
CA ALA A 125 -25.76 -4.30 16.00
C ALA A 125 -24.93 -3.86 17.22
N SER A 126 -23.86 -4.59 17.53
CA SER A 126 -22.92 -4.24 18.62
C SER A 126 -21.76 -3.34 18.18
N ASP A 127 -21.65 -3.06 16.87
CA ASP A 127 -20.59 -2.23 16.33
C ASP A 127 -20.99 -0.76 16.35
N ASN A 128 -20.03 0.06 16.73
CA ASN A 128 -20.19 1.51 16.70
C ASN A 128 -18.84 2.21 16.41
N PRO A 129 -18.87 3.45 15.90
CA PRO A 129 -17.66 4.17 15.54
C PRO A 129 -16.66 4.33 16.70
N ALA A 130 -17.16 4.57 17.94
CA ALA A 130 -16.29 4.77 19.10
C ALA A 130 -15.49 3.49 19.44
N LYS A 131 -16.13 2.31 19.36
CA LYS A 131 -15.47 1.00 19.55
C LYS A 131 -14.30 0.83 18.60
N PHE A 132 -14.53 1.07 17.31
CA PHE A 132 -13.50 0.91 16.29
C PHE A 132 -12.39 1.96 16.40
N GLN A 133 -12.74 3.20 16.74
CA GLN A 133 -11.77 4.27 16.99
C GLN A 133 -10.84 3.93 18.17
N GLN A 134 -11.37 3.40 19.25
CA GLN A 134 -10.58 2.94 20.40
C GLN A 134 -9.72 1.73 20.02
N MET A 135 -10.27 0.82 19.22
CA MET A 135 -9.58 -0.40 18.80
C MET A 135 -8.36 -0.09 17.93
N VAL A 136 -8.50 0.81 16.93
CA VAL A 136 -7.37 1.17 16.05
C VAL A 136 -6.29 1.92 16.83
N LYS A 137 -6.66 2.87 17.71
CA LYS A 137 -5.70 3.57 18.58
C LYS A 137 -4.92 2.60 19.45
N ARG A 138 -5.61 1.74 20.20
CA ARG A 138 -4.97 0.75 21.07
C ARG A 138 -4.03 -0.17 20.29
N ARG A 139 -4.41 -0.63 19.07
CA ARG A 139 -3.56 -1.47 18.24
C ARG A 139 -2.33 -0.72 17.78
N ALA A 140 -2.48 0.51 17.31
CA ALA A 140 -1.37 1.33 16.89
C ALA A 140 -0.39 1.64 18.04
N GLU A 141 -0.89 1.98 19.24
CA GLU A 141 -0.08 2.20 20.44
C GLU A 141 0.73 0.97 20.87
N LYS A 142 0.15 -0.23 20.70
CA LYS A 142 0.78 -1.48 21.12
C LYS A 142 1.53 -2.22 19.99
N GLY A 143 1.59 -1.65 18.78
CA GLY A 143 2.17 -2.33 17.62
C GLY A 143 1.43 -3.61 17.21
N GLN A 144 0.12 -3.71 17.51
CA GLN A 144 -0.72 -4.86 17.19
C GLN A 144 -1.36 -4.72 15.81
N CYS A 145 -1.30 -5.76 15.00
CA CYS A 145 -1.89 -5.81 13.67
C CYS A 145 -2.59 -7.15 13.43
N TYR A 146 -3.49 -7.17 12.45
CA TYR A 146 -4.11 -8.39 11.97
C TYR A 146 -3.09 -9.23 11.17
N HIS A 147 -2.36 -8.58 10.27
CA HIS A 147 -1.19 -9.13 9.60
C HIS A 147 -0.12 -8.03 9.48
N GLN A 148 1.15 -8.43 9.31
CA GLN A 148 2.25 -7.48 9.22
C GLN A 148 2.02 -6.48 8.09
N PRO A 149 1.91 -5.17 8.35
CA PRO A 149 1.89 -4.14 7.31
C PRO A 149 3.20 -4.13 6.51
N TYR A 150 3.13 -3.67 5.26
CA TYR A 150 4.30 -3.58 4.40
C TYR A 150 4.28 -2.31 3.54
N LEU A 151 5.44 -1.84 3.14
CA LEU A 151 5.66 -0.61 2.40
C LEU A 151 5.65 -0.87 0.87
N GLY A 152 4.45 -1.14 0.34
CA GLY A 152 4.18 -1.39 -1.07
C GLY A 152 4.33 -2.85 -1.48
N THR A 153 5.45 -3.50 -1.14
CA THR A 153 5.67 -4.93 -1.38
C THR A 153 5.97 -5.67 -0.09
N ARG A 154 5.56 -6.95 -0.01
CA ARG A 154 5.65 -7.77 1.22
C ARG A 154 7.05 -7.95 1.77
N GLU A 155 8.08 -7.78 0.94
CA GLU A 155 9.49 -7.87 1.33
C GLU A 155 9.96 -6.68 2.18
N PHE A 156 9.20 -5.57 2.20
CA PHE A 156 9.52 -4.37 2.98
C PHE A 156 8.52 -4.19 4.13
N PRO A 157 8.71 -4.88 5.26
CA PRO A 157 7.80 -4.76 6.39
C PRO A 157 7.79 -3.34 6.94
N ALA A 158 6.61 -2.85 7.28
CA ALA A 158 6.41 -1.56 7.90
C ALA A 158 6.47 -1.69 9.42
N ARG A 159 7.21 -0.81 10.08
CA ARG A 159 7.05 -0.49 11.49
C ARG A 159 5.98 0.58 11.60
N PHE A 160 5.20 0.57 12.65
CA PHE A 160 4.11 1.54 12.82
C PHE A 160 3.83 1.85 14.28
N GLY A 161 3.18 2.99 14.51
CA GLY A 161 2.73 3.42 15.83
C GLY A 161 1.61 4.45 15.73
N LEU A 162 1.02 4.82 16.86
CA LEU A 162 0.08 5.94 16.93
C LEU A 162 0.86 7.26 16.86
N CYS A 163 0.50 8.14 15.93
CA CYS A 163 1.09 9.46 15.83
C CYS A 163 0.32 10.46 16.69
N GLU A 164 0.88 10.82 17.83
CA GLU A 164 0.31 11.87 18.69
C GLU A 164 0.71 13.27 18.22
N ARG A 165 1.95 13.40 17.74
CA ARG A 165 2.51 14.67 17.26
C ARG A 165 3.16 14.47 15.92
N LEU A 166 2.75 15.26 14.91
CA LEU A 166 3.35 15.21 13.59
C LEU A 166 4.85 15.56 13.66
N PRO A 167 5.73 14.73 13.05
CA PRO A 167 7.11 15.07 12.84
C PRO A 167 7.26 16.36 11.99
N PRO A 168 8.31 17.15 12.18
CA PRO A 168 8.55 18.31 11.34
C PRO A 168 8.78 17.91 9.89
N CYS A 169 8.34 18.75 8.95
CA CYS A 169 8.62 18.55 7.53
C CYS A 169 10.13 18.75 7.29
N PRO A 170 10.82 17.81 6.63
CA PRO A 170 12.19 17.99 6.18
C PRO A 170 12.34 19.21 5.27
N ASP A 171 13.46 19.95 5.39
CA ASP A 171 13.67 21.16 4.60
C ASP A 171 13.67 20.90 3.09
N GLU A 172 14.12 19.72 2.66
CA GLU A 172 14.13 19.29 1.25
C GLU A 172 12.72 19.09 0.65
N LEU A 173 11.71 18.97 1.51
CA LEU A 173 10.32 18.76 1.09
C LEU A 173 9.45 20.02 1.20
N LYS A 174 10.04 21.15 1.60
CA LYS A 174 9.33 22.43 1.63
C LYS A 174 9.00 22.93 0.23
N GLY A 175 7.90 23.67 0.13
CA GLY A 175 7.38 24.18 -1.14
C GLY A 175 6.40 23.19 -1.79
N GLU A 176 6.11 23.44 -3.06
CA GLU A 176 5.15 22.66 -3.83
C GLU A 176 5.85 21.79 -4.88
N ARG A 177 5.43 20.53 -4.99
CA ARG A 177 5.97 19.54 -5.94
C ARG A 177 4.82 18.80 -6.63
N ASP A 178 4.79 18.80 -7.96
CA ASP A 178 3.93 17.94 -8.75
C ASP A 178 4.49 16.51 -8.75
N LEU A 179 3.70 15.54 -8.31
CA LEU A 179 4.06 14.13 -8.28
C LEU A 179 3.50 13.34 -9.48
N GLY A 180 2.78 14.05 -10.37
CA GLY A 180 2.15 13.45 -11.55
C GLY A 180 0.95 12.56 -11.22
N TRP A 181 0.61 11.65 -12.13
CA TRP A 181 -0.48 10.70 -11.94
C TRP A 181 -0.07 9.60 -10.96
N MET A 182 -0.87 9.43 -9.90
CA MET A 182 -0.62 8.46 -8.85
C MET A 182 -1.84 7.56 -8.67
N LEU A 183 -1.59 6.28 -8.38
CA LEU A 183 -2.64 5.31 -8.06
C LEU A 183 -3.33 5.72 -6.76
N LEU A 184 -4.63 6.06 -6.88
CA LEU A 184 -5.49 6.36 -5.74
C LEU A 184 -5.91 5.06 -5.04
N ASP A 185 -6.61 4.21 -5.77
CA ASP A 185 -7.11 2.92 -5.29
C ASP A 185 -7.54 2.03 -6.46
N MET A 186 -8.03 0.83 -6.15
CA MET A 186 -8.65 -0.08 -7.11
C MET A 186 -10.17 -0.04 -6.93
N ASP A 187 -10.89 0.13 -8.04
CA ASP A 187 -12.34 0.04 -8.06
C ASP A 187 -12.76 -1.43 -8.25
N TYR A 188 -13.40 -1.99 -7.24
CA TYR A 188 -13.93 -3.36 -7.23
C TYR A 188 -15.44 -3.42 -7.50
N SER A 189 -16.09 -2.28 -7.75
CA SER A 189 -17.55 -2.20 -7.92
C SER A 189 -18.03 -2.51 -9.34
N ASN A 190 -17.12 -2.59 -10.30
CA ASN A 190 -17.46 -2.83 -11.70
C ASN A 190 -17.59 -4.32 -12.01
N ASP A 191 -18.71 -4.70 -12.64
CA ASP A 191 -18.96 -6.07 -13.12
C ASP A 191 -17.98 -6.50 -14.23
N ASP A 192 -17.43 -5.55 -14.99
CA ASP A 192 -16.44 -5.77 -16.05
C ASP A 192 -15.01 -6.05 -15.54
N GLY A 193 -14.81 -6.02 -14.22
CA GLY A 193 -13.52 -6.29 -13.57
C GLY A 193 -12.95 -5.11 -12.79
N ILE A 194 -11.84 -5.39 -12.12
CA ILE A 194 -11.14 -4.44 -11.24
C ILE A 194 -10.45 -3.36 -12.11
N ARG A 195 -10.72 -2.09 -11.84
CA ARG A 195 -10.11 -0.96 -12.54
C ARG A 195 -9.27 -0.09 -11.59
N PRO A 196 -8.06 0.32 -11.99
CA PRO A 196 -7.27 1.25 -11.20
C PRO A 196 -7.81 2.67 -11.33
N MET A 197 -7.88 3.37 -10.21
CA MET A 197 -8.23 4.79 -10.16
C MET A 197 -6.97 5.62 -9.92
N PHE A 198 -6.82 6.71 -10.65
CA PHE A 198 -5.68 7.60 -10.57
C PHE A 198 -6.13 9.03 -10.27
N PHE A 199 -5.25 9.80 -9.63
CA PHE A 199 -5.41 11.24 -9.45
C PHE A 199 -4.09 11.95 -9.71
N ARG A 200 -4.15 13.25 -10.05
CA ARG A 200 -2.96 14.06 -10.16
C ARG A 200 -2.53 14.50 -8.77
N ALA A 201 -1.45 13.91 -8.29
CA ALA A 201 -0.96 14.15 -6.95
C ALA A 201 -0.03 15.37 -6.92
N SER A 202 -0.22 16.23 -5.93
CA SER A 202 0.71 17.29 -5.56
C SER A 202 1.08 17.15 -4.08
N MET A 203 2.30 17.54 -3.75
CA MET A 203 2.78 17.59 -2.38
C MET A 203 3.14 19.03 -2.05
N LYS A 204 2.60 19.55 -0.95
CA LYS A 204 2.93 20.88 -0.41
C LYS A 204 3.47 20.74 0.99
N ASP A 205 4.70 21.23 1.20
CA ASP A 205 5.41 21.15 2.49
C ASP A 205 5.37 19.73 3.10
N GLY A 206 5.67 18.72 2.26
CA GLY A 206 5.66 17.32 2.67
C GLY A 206 4.27 16.70 2.82
N VAL A 207 3.17 17.39 2.52
CA VAL A 207 1.80 16.92 2.70
C VAL A 207 1.13 16.65 1.35
N ILE A 208 0.57 15.47 1.21
CA ILE A 208 -0.26 15.05 0.07
C ILE A 208 -1.70 14.98 0.57
N THR A 209 -2.60 15.80 -0.01
CA THR A 209 -4.03 15.70 0.24
C THR A 209 -4.64 14.71 -0.75
N VAL A 210 -5.36 13.73 -0.26
CA VAL A 210 -5.96 12.67 -1.06
C VAL A 210 -7.40 13.06 -1.39
N PRO A 211 -7.78 13.09 -2.68
CA PRO A 211 -9.15 13.41 -3.06
C PRO A 211 -10.10 12.25 -2.72
N PRO A 212 -11.36 12.53 -2.36
CA PRO A 212 -12.37 11.49 -2.18
C PRO A 212 -12.58 10.68 -3.48
N ILE A 213 -12.86 9.39 -3.35
CA ILE A 213 -13.24 8.54 -4.48
C ILE A 213 -14.52 9.11 -5.12
N GLY A 214 -14.52 9.24 -6.46
CA GLY A 214 -15.63 9.81 -7.21
C GLY A 214 -15.63 11.35 -7.33
N SER A 215 -14.60 12.02 -6.78
CA SER A 215 -14.45 13.48 -6.99
C SER A 215 -13.96 13.82 -8.41
N GLU A 216 -14.21 15.04 -8.82
CA GLU A 216 -13.73 15.61 -10.09
C GLU A 216 -12.19 15.61 -10.08
N GLY A 217 -11.54 14.94 -11.05
CA GLY A 217 -10.07 14.77 -11.09
C GLY A 217 -9.57 13.36 -10.76
N VAL A 218 -10.44 12.46 -10.32
CA VAL A 218 -10.15 11.01 -10.26
C VAL A 218 -10.51 10.40 -11.61
N LYS A 219 -9.58 9.66 -12.21
CA LYS A 219 -9.73 8.96 -13.50
C LYS A 219 -9.59 7.45 -13.29
N SER A 220 -10.43 6.68 -13.92
CA SER A 220 -10.41 5.21 -13.99
C SER A 220 -10.14 4.74 -15.42
#